data_fe0327ef6c0ecabeb7f97d97ad07fd84
#
_entry.id   fe0327ef6c0ecabeb7f97d97ad07fd84
#
_cell.length_a   1.000
_cell.length_b   1.000
_cell.length_c   1.000
_cell.angle_alpha   90.00
_cell.angle_beta   90.00
_cell.angle_gamma   90.00
#
_symmetry.space_group_name_H-M   'P 1'
#
loop_
_entity.id
_entity.type
_entity.pdbx_description
1 polymer ?
#
loop_
_entity_poly.entity_id
_entity_poly.type
_entity_poly.pdbx_seq_one_letter_code
_entity_poly.pdbx_strand_id
1 'polypeptide(L)'
;MRCPARPAAILLLTAGLLAAGPVSGGRNHEEIRRLRDSGEILSLETLIANHRRQHPGGQLLEAELEFERGRYVYELKILSDDGVVREFEYDARSGELWRVERD
;
A
#
# COMPACT_ATOMS: atom_id res chain seq x y z
N MET A 1 7.30 38.31 38.11
CA MET A 1 7.27 37.85 37.77
C MET A 1 7.14 36.98 37.18
N ARG A 2 7.02 36.96 37.03
CA ARG A 2 6.83 36.19 36.56
C ARG A 2 6.61 35.42 35.80
N CYS A 3 6.61 35.28 35.56
CA CYS A 3 6.33 34.63 34.85
C CYS A 3 6.22 33.87 34.33
N PRO A 4 6.18 33.60 34.11
CA PRO A 4 6.05 32.78 33.58
C PRO A 4 5.77 32.06 32.93
N ALA A 5 5.68 32.03 32.72
CA ALA A 5 5.40 31.31 32.11
C ALA A 5 5.23 30.49 31.51
N ARG A 6 5.11 30.41 31.27
CA ARG A 6 4.92 29.67 30.75
C ARG A 6 4.90 28.84 29.98
N PRO A 7 4.93 28.55 29.90
CA PRO A 7 4.94 27.73 29.32
C PRO A 7 4.61 27.01 28.61
N ALA A 8 4.46 26.93 28.39
CA ALA A 8 4.11 26.22 27.76
C ALA A 8 4.01 25.65 26.92
N ALA A 9 4.07 25.72 26.77
CA ALA A 9 3.88 25.17 25.97
C ALA A 9 3.98 24.32 25.31
N ILE A 10 4.11 24.18 25.42
CA ILE A 10 4.16 23.36 24.84
C ILE A 10 3.97 22.58 24.11
N LEU A 11 3.84 22.56 24.14
CA LEU A 11 3.63 21.74 23.51
C LEU A 11 3.43 21.22 22.66
N LEU A 12 3.30 21.37 22.57
CA LEU A 12 2.99 20.81 21.80
C LEU A 12 3.09 20.21 21.04
N LEU A 13 3.20 20.32 21.04
CA LEU A 13 3.23 19.73 20.38
C LEU A 13 3.25 18.97 19.72
N THR A 14 3.33 18.89 19.81
CA THR A 14 3.33 18.05 19.38
C THR A 14 2.92 17.42 18.72
N ALA A 15 2.69 17.55 18.68
CA ALA A 15 2.19 16.82 18.13
C ALA A 15 2.07 16.49 17.23
N GLY A 16 2.22 16.77 17.01
CA GLY A 16 1.94 16.36 16.10
C GLY A 16 2.17 15.64 15.38
N LEU A 17 2.33 15.68 15.68
CA LEU A 17 2.41 15.00 15.14
C LEU A 17 2.30 14.25 14.50
N LEU A 18 2.22 14.18 14.46
CA LEU A 18 2.07 13.39 14.02
C LEU A 18 1.80 12.92 13.26
N ALA A 19 1.62 13.12 13.11
CA ALA A 19 1.16 12.59 12.58
C ALA A 19 1.16 12.05 11.73
N ALA A 20 1.23 12.07 11.56
CA ALA A 20 1.15 11.47 10.95
C ALA A 20 1.08 10.94 10.01
N GLY A 21 1.19 10.75 9.72
CA GLY A 21 1.15 10.21 8.92
C GLY A 21 0.83 9.69 8.00
N PRO A 22 0.69 9.55 7.46
CA PRO A 22 0.41 8.99 6.61
C PRO A 22 0.26 8.61 5.55
N VAL A 23 0.01 8.39 4.97
CA VAL A 23 -0.12 7.72 4.30
C VAL A 23 -0.42 7.64 3.10
N SER A 24 -0.46 7.20 2.38
CA SER A 24 -0.38 7.02 1.20
C SER A 24 -1.55 6.78 0.51
N GLY A 25 -1.81 6.44 -0.54
CA GLY A 25 -3.01 6.18 -1.26
C GLY A 25 -3.62 4.83 -1.03
N GLY A 26 -2.94 3.95 -0.33
CA GLY A 26 -3.44 2.61 -0.12
C GLY A 26 -4.47 2.50 0.98
N ARG A 27 -5.15 1.40 1.04
CA ARG A 27 -6.12 1.10 2.07
C ARG A 27 -5.40 0.70 3.35
N ASN A 28 -6.00 1.01 4.50
CA ASN A 28 -5.37 0.68 5.77
C ASN A 28 -5.50 -0.82 6.05
N HIS A 29 -4.71 -1.29 7.01
CA HIS A 29 -4.62 -2.72 7.31
C HIS A 29 -5.93 -3.32 7.75
N GLU A 30 -6.71 -2.58 8.50
CA GLU A 30 -7.98 -3.07 9.01
C GLU A 30 -8.97 -3.31 7.90
N GLU A 31 -9.05 -2.37 6.98
CA GLU A 31 -9.96 -2.48 5.86
C GLU A 31 -9.54 -3.64 4.95
N ILE A 32 -8.26 -3.77 4.71
CA ILE A 32 -7.74 -4.86 3.87
C ILE A 32 -8.09 -6.20 4.49
N ARG A 33 -7.93 -6.33 5.81
CA ARG A 33 -8.25 -7.56 6.50
C ARG A 33 -9.72 -7.91 6.37
N ARG A 34 -10.60 -6.91 6.53
CA ARG A 34 -12.04 -7.15 6.40
C ARG A 34 -12.41 -7.63 5.00
N LEU A 35 -11.83 -6.98 3.99
CA LEU A 35 -12.11 -7.35 2.60
C LEU A 35 -11.64 -8.76 2.28
N ARG A 36 -10.45 -9.10 2.78
CA ARG A 36 -9.92 -10.44 2.58
C ARG A 36 -10.76 -11.49 3.30
N ASP A 37 -11.15 -11.21 4.54
CA ASP A 37 -11.91 -12.16 5.33
C ASP A 37 -13.30 -12.37 4.78
N SER A 38 -13.88 -11.36 4.14
CA SER A 38 -15.21 -11.48 3.54
C SER A 38 -15.16 -12.12 2.17
N GLY A 39 -13.97 -12.34 1.62
CA GLY A 39 -13.83 -12.95 0.30
C GLY A 39 -13.96 -11.96 -0.84
N GLU A 40 -14.00 -10.67 -0.56
CA GLU A 40 -14.11 -9.67 -1.64
C GLU A 40 -12.81 -9.51 -2.39
N ILE A 41 -11.69 -9.81 -1.75
CA ILE A 41 -10.39 -9.76 -2.42
C ILE A 41 -9.57 -10.98 -2.02
N LEU A 42 -8.61 -11.32 -2.88
CA LEU A 42 -7.62 -12.33 -2.57
C LEU A 42 -6.67 -11.78 -1.52
N SER A 43 -6.03 -12.66 -0.77
CA SER A 43 -4.97 -12.21 0.12
C SER A 43 -3.78 -11.78 -0.71
N LEU A 44 -2.99 -10.87 -0.15
CA LEU A 44 -1.79 -10.41 -0.84
C LEU A 44 -0.82 -11.55 -1.05
N GLU A 45 -0.73 -12.47 -0.08
CA GLU A 45 0.14 -13.64 -0.22
C GLU A 45 -0.23 -14.48 -1.42
N THR A 46 -1.54 -14.71 -1.61
CA THR A 46 -2.01 -15.47 -2.75
C THR A 46 -1.68 -14.76 -4.05
N LEU A 47 -1.91 -13.45 -4.07
CA LEU A 47 -1.65 -12.67 -5.26
C LEU A 47 -0.16 -12.69 -5.62
N ILE A 48 0.71 -12.50 -4.63
CA ILE A 48 2.14 -12.52 -4.87
C ILE A 48 2.60 -13.88 -5.36
N ALA A 49 2.07 -14.95 -4.78
CA ALA A 49 2.42 -16.30 -5.23
C ALA A 49 2.02 -16.51 -6.68
N ASN A 50 0.82 -16.05 -7.05
CA ASN A 50 0.37 -16.15 -8.44
C ASN A 50 1.25 -15.34 -9.37
N HIS A 51 1.60 -14.12 -8.94
CA HIS A 51 2.50 -13.28 -9.72
C HIS A 51 3.82 -13.98 -9.99
N ARG A 52 4.40 -14.57 -8.95
CA ARG A 52 5.72 -15.19 -9.08
C ARG A 52 5.72 -16.43 -9.95
N ARG A 53 4.60 -17.13 -10.03
CA ARG A 53 4.51 -18.27 -10.94
C ARG A 53 4.50 -17.84 -12.38
N GLN A 54 3.88 -16.70 -12.67
CA GLN A 54 3.77 -16.23 -14.05
C GLN A 54 4.91 -15.30 -14.45
N HIS A 55 5.51 -14.64 -13.47
CA HIS A 55 6.59 -13.67 -13.70
C HIS A 55 7.70 -13.94 -12.70
N PRO A 56 8.45 -15.03 -12.91
CA PRO A 56 9.52 -15.36 -11.95
C PRO A 56 10.64 -14.36 -12.02
N GLY A 57 11.37 -14.24 -10.91
CA GLY A 57 12.47 -13.31 -10.84
C GLY A 57 12.01 -11.95 -10.35
N GLY A 58 12.93 -11.00 -10.29
CA GLY A 58 12.64 -9.68 -9.83
C GLY A 58 12.53 -9.60 -8.32
N GLN A 59 12.36 -8.38 -7.83
CA GLN A 59 12.26 -8.11 -6.41
C GLN A 59 11.07 -7.22 -6.15
N LEU A 60 10.20 -7.64 -5.24
CA LEU A 60 9.04 -6.83 -4.87
C LEU A 60 9.52 -5.65 -4.04
N LEU A 61 9.22 -4.45 -4.50
CA LEU A 61 9.57 -3.22 -3.81
C LEU A 61 8.42 -2.69 -2.98
N GLU A 62 7.20 -2.82 -3.50
CA GLU A 62 6.06 -2.19 -2.86
C GLU A 62 4.78 -2.89 -3.33
N ALA A 63 3.80 -2.95 -2.44
CA ALA A 63 2.50 -3.52 -2.77
C ALA A 63 1.43 -2.64 -2.15
N GLU A 64 0.39 -2.30 -2.92
CA GLU A 64 -0.69 -1.47 -2.43
C GLU A 64 -2.02 -2.01 -2.91
N LEU A 65 -3.06 -1.80 -2.09
CA LEU A 65 -4.43 -2.08 -2.49
C LEU A 65 -5.13 -0.74 -2.67
N GLU A 66 -5.74 -0.55 -3.84
CA GLU A 66 -6.44 0.69 -4.12
C GLU A 66 -7.83 0.40 -4.65
N PHE A 67 -8.70 1.39 -4.56
CA PHE A 67 -10.04 1.30 -5.11
C PHE A 67 -10.12 2.28 -6.27
N GLU A 68 -10.27 1.76 -7.49
CA GLU A 68 -10.32 2.58 -8.70
C GLU A 68 -11.42 2.09 -9.61
N ARG A 69 -12.15 3.03 -10.18
CA ARG A 69 -13.17 2.71 -11.17
C ARG A 69 -14.13 1.64 -10.70
N GLY A 70 -14.49 1.72 -9.41
CA GLY A 70 -15.49 0.83 -8.86
C GLY A 70 -15.00 -0.54 -8.44
N ARG A 71 -13.69 -0.77 -8.39
CA ARG A 71 -13.18 -2.08 -7.99
C ARG A 71 -11.84 -1.98 -7.28
N TYR A 72 -11.51 -3.02 -6.56
CA TYR A 72 -10.24 -3.09 -5.83
C TYR A 72 -9.14 -3.60 -6.74
N VAL A 73 -7.99 -2.95 -6.67
CA VAL A 73 -6.83 -3.24 -7.52
C VAL A 73 -5.62 -3.40 -6.63
N TYR A 74 -4.87 -4.49 -6.83
CA TYR A 74 -3.55 -4.63 -6.22
C TYR A 74 -2.52 -4.10 -7.19
N GLU A 75 -1.63 -3.29 -6.67
CA GLU A 75 -0.55 -2.73 -7.47
C GLU A 75 0.77 -3.22 -6.88
N LEU A 76 1.56 -3.91 -7.69
CA LEU A 76 2.86 -4.41 -7.27
C LEU A 76 3.95 -3.67 -8.02
N LYS A 77 4.89 -3.11 -7.28
CA LYS A 77 6.05 -2.46 -7.90
C LYS A 77 7.21 -3.45 -7.80
N ILE A 78 7.75 -3.81 -8.94
CA ILE A 78 8.77 -4.87 -9.06
C ILE A 78 10.03 -4.31 -9.69
N LEU A 79 11.17 -4.54 -9.05
CA LEU A 79 12.46 -4.30 -9.69
C LEU A 79 12.77 -5.56 -10.49
N SER A 80 12.63 -5.47 -11.81
CA SER A 80 12.82 -6.60 -12.69
C SER A 80 14.30 -6.95 -12.82
N ASP A 81 14.58 -8.16 -13.25
CA ASP A 81 15.97 -8.63 -13.36
C ASP A 81 16.80 -7.79 -14.33
N ASP A 82 16.14 -7.12 -15.27
CA ASP A 82 16.83 -6.24 -16.21
C ASP A 82 17.11 -4.85 -15.64
N GLY A 83 16.81 -4.64 -14.35
CA GLY A 83 17.07 -3.36 -13.68
C GLY A 83 15.98 -2.33 -13.85
N VAL A 84 14.89 -2.67 -14.53
CA VAL A 84 13.80 -1.74 -14.76
C VAL A 84 12.72 -1.96 -13.72
N VAL A 85 12.19 -0.88 -13.17
CA VAL A 85 11.09 -0.97 -12.22
C VAL A 85 9.78 -0.95 -13.00
N ARG A 86 8.93 -1.92 -12.75
CA ARG A 86 7.63 -2.04 -13.40
C ARG A 86 6.53 -2.16 -12.37
N GLU A 87 5.38 -1.61 -12.72
CA GLU A 87 4.19 -1.73 -11.87
C GLU A 87 3.22 -2.69 -12.54
N PHE A 88 2.78 -3.69 -11.77
CA PHE A 88 1.82 -4.68 -12.23
C PHE A 88 0.50 -4.39 -11.52
N GLU A 89 -0.57 -4.23 -12.29
CA GLU A 89 -1.90 -3.99 -11.72
C GLU A 89 -2.77 -5.22 -11.90
N TYR A 90 -3.30 -5.71 -10.79
CA TYR A 90 -4.12 -6.90 -10.76
C TYR A 90 -5.50 -6.59 -10.21
N ASP A 91 -6.52 -7.20 -10.80
CA ASP A 91 -7.83 -7.20 -10.17
C ASP A 91 -7.70 -7.91 -8.84
N ALA A 92 -8.06 -7.23 -7.75
CA ALA A 92 -7.84 -7.80 -6.42
C ALA A 92 -8.77 -8.95 -6.11
N ARG A 93 -9.91 -9.04 -6.80
CA ARG A 93 -10.88 -10.10 -6.57
C ARG A 93 -10.47 -11.38 -7.31
N SER A 94 -10.15 -11.26 -8.59
CA SER A 94 -9.87 -12.42 -9.43
C SER A 94 -8.40 -12.75 -9.55
N GLY A 95 -7.54 -11.76 -9.33
CA GLY A 95 -6.11 -11.93 -9.54
C GLY A 95 -5.69 -11.77 -10.99
N GLU A 96 -6.60 -11.30 -11.83
CA GLU A 96 -6.29 -11.13 -13.25
C GLU A 96 -5.38 -9.94 -13.45
N LEU A 97 -4.33 -10.11 -14.23
CA LEU A 97 -3.40 -9.03 -14.55
C LEU A 97 -4.03 -8.11 -15.57
N TRP A 98 -4.11 -6.82 -15.23
CA TRP A 98 -4.70 -5.84 -16.14
C TRP A 98 -3.66 -5.06 -16.90
N ARG A 99 -2.56 -4.73 -16.28
CA ARG A 99 -1.65 -3.80 -16.88
C ARG A 99 -0.26 -3.93 -16.29
N VAL A 100 0.75 -3.76 -17.14
CA VAL A 100 2.13 -3.65 -16.70
C VAL A 100 2.67 -2.36 -17.28
N GLU A 101 3.23 -1.54 -16.41
CA GLU A 101 3.79 -0.25 -16.83
C GLU A 101 5.20 -0.10 -16.31
N ARG A 102 6.02 0.58 -17.09
CA ARG A 102 7.33 0.97 -16.61
C ARG A 102 7.16 2.16 -15.68
N ASP A 103 7.79 2.08 -14.55
CA ASP A 103 7.68 3.12 -13.54
C ASP A 103 8.56 4.32 -13.88
#